data_b3003fdbdda25ca6d8a725554e2ddf64
#
_entry.id   b3003fdbdda25ca6d8a725554e2ddf64
#
_cell.length_a   1.000
_cell.length_b   1.000
_cell.length_c   1.000
_cell.angle_alpha   90.00
_cell.angle_beta   90.00
_cell.angle_gamma   90.00
#
_symmetry.space_group_name_H-M   'P 1'
#
loop_
_entity.id
_entity.type
_entity.pdbx_description
1 polymer ?
#
loop_
_entity_poly.entity_id
_entity_poly.type
_entity_poly.pdbx_seq_one_letter_code
_entity_poly.pdbx_strand_id
1 'polypeptide(L)'
;MAKRWIFHRSGGSLCLDLANTVSWRRSPEPIERLPTYGDLVEWARQSGVVTAPAARTLEREAGRQPAVAARILARARVLREAIYRVFAGLAAGRPPEPADLAVLDRELHEAFRALHLSPARSGFTLAWPLDDGPPLALPLWAAARSAAEVLTSADPRRLKTCPASRCGWIFLDVTRSGTRRWCAMEACGSRAKARRYYARQRGGAAASSPRRTARAPGSAGAPPSRRASGPSSPRRAS
;
A
#
# COMPACT_ATOMS: atom_id res chain seq x y z
N MET A 1 16.39 -1.07 -23.13
CA MET A 1 15.11 -0.31 -23.09
C MET A 1 14.75 -0.04 -21.65
N ALA A 2 14.48 1.20 -21.27
CA ALA A 2 14.03 1.55 -19.91
C ALA A 2 12.69 0.87 -19.61
N LYS A 3 12.56 0.31 -18.42
CA LYS A 3 11.33 -0.37 -17.99
C LYS A 3 10.21 0.66 -17.87
N ARG A 4 9.17 0.54 -18.69
CA ARG A 4 8.02 1.44 -18.66
C ARG A 4 7.06 0.99 -17.54
N TRP A 5 6.89 1.80 -16.49
CA TRP A 5 6.02 1.49 -15.38
C TRP A 5 4.55 1.75 -15.72
N ILE A 6 3.67 0.87 -15.25
CA ILE A 6 2.24 1.14 -15.17
C ILE A 6 1.94 1.57 -13.74
N PHE A 7 1.45 2.79 -13.58
CA PHE A 7 1.09 3.35 -12.27
C PHE A 7 -0.39 3.08 -11.98
N HIS A 8 -0.66 2.44 -10.86
CA HIS A 8 -2.01 2.10 -10.47
C HIS A 8 -2.65 3.25 -9.68
N ARG A 9 -3.83 3.67 -10.08
CA ARG A 9 -4.64 4.70 -9.40
C ARG A 9 -5.51 4.05 -8.32
N SER A 10 -4.92 3.32 -7.43
CA SER A 10 -5.62 2.53 -6.40
C SER A 10 -5.58 3.18 -5.01
N GLY A 11 -4.93 4.33 -4.88
CA GLY A 11 -4.89 5.11 -3.63
C GLY A 11 -6.21 5.79 -3.28
N GLY A 12 -7.07 6.06 -4.27
CA GLY A 12 -8.31 6.80 -4.07
C GLY A 12 -8.11 8.32 -4.01
N SER A 13 -6.87 8.79 -4.11
CA SER A 13 -6.46 10.19 -4.22
C SER A 13 -5.08 10.26 -4.85
N LEU A 14 -4.80 11.37 -5.55
CA LEU A 14 -3.54 11.58 -6.28
C LEU A 14 -2.30 11.49 -5.36
N CYS A 15 -2.34 12.10 -4.18
CA CYS A 15 -1.23 12.06 -3.23
C CYS A 15 -0.94 10.63 -2.75
N LEU A 16 -1.96 9.80 -2.56
CA LEU A 16 -1.81 8.41 -2.17
C LEU A 16 -1.29 7.56 -3.33
N ASP A 17 -1.66 7.88 -4.56
CA ASP A 17 -1.10 7.22 -5.74
C ASP A 17 0.40 7.56 -5.89
N LEU A 18 0.84 8.79 -5.57
CA LEU A 18 2.27 9.13 -5.48
C LEU A 18 2.95 8.30 -4.36
N ALA A 19 2.37 8.24 -3.17
CA ALA A 19 2.91 7.45 -2.06
C ALA A 19 3.10 5.97 -2.42
N ASN A 20 2.22 5.44 -3.27
CA ASN A 20 2.22 4.06 -3.74
C ASN A 20 3.17 3.77 -4.93
N THR A 21 3.96 4.76 -5.37
CA THR A 21 5.01 4.54 -6.39
C THR A 21 6.21 3.74 -5.87
N VAL A 22 6.28 3.44 -4.58
CA VAL A 22 7.13 2.37 -4.04
C VAL A 22 6.28 1.12 -3.89
N SER A 23 6.65 0.05 -4.60
CA SER A 23 5.98 -1.24 -4.46
C SER A 23 6.66 -2.12 -3.42
N TRP A 24 5.91 -3.03 -2.83
CA TRP A 24 6.44 -3.98 -1.84
C TRP A 24 7.11 -3.29 -0.64
N ARG A 25 6.53 -2.20 -0.15
CA ARG A 25 7.09 -1.39 0.95
C ARG A 25 7.43 -2.18 2.21
N ARG A 26 6.78 -3.33 2.43
CA ARG A 26 7.03 -4.24 3.56
C ARG A 26 7.91 -5.43 3.18
N SER A 27 8.51 -5.40 2.00
CA SER A 27 9.50 -6.39 1.57
C SER A 27 10.90 -5.95 2.01
N PRO A 28 11.85 -6.89 2.21
CA PRO A 28 13.26 -6.53 2.36
C PRO A 28 13.81 -5.73 1.17
N GLU A 29 13.24 -5.92 0.00
CA GLU A 29 13.61 -5.24 -1.24
C GLU A 29 12.40 -4.50 -1.84
N PRO A 30 12.11 -3.27 -1.38
CA PRO A 30 11.10 -2.44 -2.00
C PRO A 30 11.48 -2.06 -3.43
N ILE A 31 10.48 -1.90 -4.29
CA ILE A 31 10.70 -1.53 -5.69
C ILE A 31 10.40 -0.05 -5.89
N GLU A 32 11.43 0.75 -6.19
CA GLU A 32 11.31 2.14 -6.63
C GLU A 32 10.75 2.21 -8.05
N ARG A 33 9.69 2.99 -8.24
CA ARG A 33 9.06 3.19 -9.57
C ARG A 33 9.28 4.59 -10.15
N LEU A 34 9.93 5.46 -9.39
CA LEU A 34 10.35 6.78 -9.85
C LEU A 34 11.88 6.89 -9.86
N PRO A 35 12.62 6.04 -10.62
CA PRO A 35 14.07 6.10 -10.67
C PRO A 35 14.59 7.35 -11.40
N THR A 36 13.80 7.93 -12.31
CA THR A 36 14.16 9.12 -13.11
C THR A 36 13.06 10.19 -13.05
N TYR A 37 13.40 11.42 -13.46
CA TYR A 37 12.40 12.47 -13.64
C TYR A 37 11.39 12.11 -14.75
N GLY A 38 11.80 11.42 -15.79
CA GLY A 38 10.89 10.90 -16.82
C GLY A 38 9.83 9.95 -16.26
N ASP A 39 10.18 9.12 -15.25
CA ASP A 39 9.20 8.27 -14.57
C ASP A 39 8.20 9.09 -13.74
N LEU A 40 8.64 10.21 -13.14
CA LEU A 40 7.74 11.14 -12.46
C LEU A 40 6.78 11.83 -13.44
N VAL A 41 7.25 12.23 -14.61
CA VAL A 41 6.41 12.78 -15.69
C VAL A 41 5.42 11.74 -16.19
N GLU A 42 5.86 10.50 -16.40
CA GLU A 42 4.98 9.43 -16.84
C GLU A 42 3.92 9.07 -15.77
N TRP A 43 4.29 9.10 -14.49
CA TRP A 43 3.32 9.00 -13.39
C TRP A 43 2.29 10.12 -13.45
N ALA A 44 2.73 11.36 -13.62
CA ALA A 44 1.84 12.52 -13.69
C ALA A 44 0.89 12.42 -14.89
N ARG A 45 1.38 11.95 -16.05
CA ARG A 45 0.57 11.73 -17.24
C ARG A 45 -0.48 10.63 -17.03
N GLN A 46 -0.08 9.47 -16.49
CA GLN A 46 -1.01 8.36 -16.22
C GLN A 46 -2.03 8.72 -15.12
N SER A 47 -1.66 9.60 -14.19
CA SER A 47 -2.55 10.10 -13.14
C SER A 47 -3.48 11.23 -13.60
N GLY A 48 -3.31 11.74 -14.82
CA GLY A 48 -4.13 12.81 -15.39
C GLY A 48 -3.73 14.21 -14.90
N VAL A 49 -2.58 14.37 -14.26
CA VAL A 49 -2.02 15.67 -13.82
C VAL A 49 -1.60 16.50 -15.03
N VAL A 50 -1.02 15.84 -16.03
CA VAL A 50 -0.59 16.48 -17.27
C VAL A 50 -1.10 15.72 -18.49
N THR A 51 -1.36 16.45 -19.57
CA THR A 51 -1.68 15.86 -20.87
C THR A 51 -0.44 15.27 -21.54
N ALA A 52 -0.62 14.43 -22.56
CA ALA A 52 0.52 13.88 -23.31
C ALA A 52 1.40 14.96 -23.98
N PRO A 53 0.86 16.07 -24.56
CA PRO A 53 1.69 17.17 -25.04
C PRO A 53 2.49 17.85 -23.93
N ALA A 54 1.87 18.14 -22.77
CA ALA A 54 2.53 18.74 -21.63
C ALA A 54 3.64 17.84 -21.05
N ALA A 55 3.42 16.52 -20.99
CA ALA A 55 4.46 15.57 -20.59
C ALA A 55 5.68 15.63 -21.49
N ARG A 56 5.50 15.68 -22.82
CA ARG A 56 6.62 15.83 -23.76
C ARG A 56 7.37 17.16 -23.58
N THR A 57 6.67 18.23 -23.22
CA THR A 57 7.30 19.52 -22.91
C THR A 57 8.13 19.43 -21.63
N LEU A 58 7.61 18.82 -20.56
CA LEU A 58 8.36 18.57 -19.34
C LEU A 58 9.62 17.74 -19.58
N GLU A 59 9.54 16.69 -20.40
CA GLU A 59 10.71 15.86 -20.73
C GLU A 59 11.78 16.65 -21.52
N ARG A 60 11.37 17.47 -22.49
CA ARG A 60 12.31 18.34 -23.23
C ARG A 60 12.97 19.36 -22.30
N GLU A 61 12.20 19.99 -21.42
CA GLU A 61 12.72 20.99 -20.50
C GLU A 61 13.65 20.36 -19.46
N ALA A 62 13.32 19.17 -18.98
CA ALA A 62 14.21 18.38 -18.12
C ALA A 62 15.56 18.05 -18.80
N GLY A 63 15.56 17.81 -20.11
CA GLY A 63 16.78 17.64 -20.91
C GLY A 63 17.62 18.91 -21.01
N ARG A 64 16.97 20.09 -21.04
CA ARG A 64 17.65 21.40 -21.04
C ARG A 64 18.20 21.78 -19.65
N GLN A 65 17.51 21.33 -18.59
CA GLN A 65 17.81 21.67 -17.20
C GLN A 65 18.00 20.42 -16.32
N PRO A 66 18.97 19.53 -16.61
CA PRO A 66 19.09 18.23 -15.94
C PRO A 66 19.32 18.34 -14.43
N ALA A 67 20.05 19.35 -13.98
CA ALA A 67 20.28 19.58 -12.56
C ALA A 67 19.00 20.02 -11.82
N VAL A 68 18.14 20.80 -12.49
CA VAL A 68 16.83 21.18 -11.93
C VAL A 68 15.92 19.97 -11.87
N ALA A 69 15.83 19.19 -12.95
CA ALA A 69 15.02 17.97 -13.00
C ALA A 69 15.44 16.97 -11.92
N ALA A 70 16.74 16.79 -11.69
CA ALA A 70 17.26 15.92 -10.62
C ALA A 70 16.85 16.42 -9.22
N ARG A 71 16.92 17.74 -8.96
CA ARG A 71 16.46 18.32 -7.69
C ARG A 71 14.95 18.14 -7.49
N ILE A 72 14.16 18.33 -8.53
CA ILE A 72 12.71 18.13 -8.49
C ILE A 72 12.38 16.65 -8.18
N LEU A 73 13.05 15.70 -8.83
CA LEU A 73 12.87 14.28 -8.53
C LEU A 73 13.22 13.95 -7.07
N ALA A 74 14.33 14.49 -6.55
CA ALA A 74 14.71 14.30 -5.15
C ALA A 74 13.62 14.83 -4.20
N ARG A 75 13.12 16.06 -4.44
CA ARG A 75 12.00 16.66 -3.69
C ARG A 75 10.73 15.78 -3.78
N ALA A 76 10.41 15.27 -4.97
CA ALA A 76 9.25 14.40 -5.17
C ALA A 76 9.32 13.12 -4.32
N ARG A 77 10.50 12.52 -4.23
CA ARG A 77 10.70 11.34 -3.36
C ARG A 77 10.58 11.69 -1.88
N VAL A 78 11.13 12.83 -1.44
CA VAL A 78 10.99 13.32 -0.05
C VAL A 78 9.51 13.58 0.28
N LEU A 79 8.80 14.31 -0.59
CA LEU A 79 7.36 14.55 -0.43
C LEU A 79 6.56 13.24 -0.39
N ARG A 80 6.85 12.30 -1.27
CA ARG A 80 6.23 10.97 -1.31
C ARG A 80 6.36 10.23 0.01
N GLU A 81 7.56 10.23 0.59
CA GLU A 81 7.79 9.53 1.86
C GLU A 81 7.12 10.26 3.05
N ALA A 82 7.09 11.59 3.05
CA ALA A 82 6.34 12.37 4.04
C ALA A 82 4.83 12.05 3.94
N ILE A 83 4.25 12.10 2.74
CA ILE A 83 2.86 11.70 2.49
C ILE A 83 2.63 10.28 3.03
N TYR A 84 3.50 9.33 2.70
CA TYR A 84 3.34 7.95 3.17
C TYR A 84 3.32 7.87 4.69
N ARG A 85 4.27 8.49 5.40
CA ARG A 85 4.35 8.44 6.87
C ARG A 85 3.15 9.10 7.53
N VAL A 86 2.75 10.28 7.06
CA VAL A 86 1.55 11.00 7.56
C VAL A 86 0.31 10.13 7.43
N PHE A 87 -0.01 9.67 6.24
CA PHE A 87 -1.24 8.92 6.00
C PHE A 87 -1.24 7.50 6.58
N ALA A 88 -0.08 6.83 6.61
CA ALA A 88 0.06 5.54 7.29
C ALA A 88 -0.06 5.67 8.81
N GLY A 89 0.45 6.78 9.38
CA GLY A 89 0.26 7.14 10.78
C GLY A 89 -1.21 7.34 11.12
N LEU A 90 -1.90 8.19 10.36
CA LEU A 90 -3.34 8.45 10.54
C LEU A 90 -4.18 7.17 10.39
N ALA A 91 -3.88 6.32 9.40
CA ALA A 91 -4.54 5.03 9.24
C ALA A 91 -4.31 4.07 10.42
N ALA A 92 -3.28 4.30 11.22
CA ALA A 92 -2.97 3.56 12.46
C ALA A 92 -3.39 4.31 13.73
N GLY A 93 -4.15 5.42 13.62
CA GLY A 93 -4.59 6.23 14.75
C GLY A 93 -3.48 7.04 15.44
N ARG A 94 -2.36 7.29 14.75
CA ARG A 94 -1.22 8.05 15.28
C ARG A 94 -1.18 9.45 14.66
N PRO A 95 -0.83 10.50 15.44
CA PRO A 95 -0.63 11.84 14.88
C PRO A 95 0.55 11.86 13.91
N PRO A 96 0.52 12.78 12.91
CA PRO A 96 1.65 13.03 12.04
C PRO A 96 2.85 13.63 12.78
N GLU A 97 4.05 13.28 12.32
CA GLU A 97 5.27 13.92 12.83
C GLU A 97 5.41 15.36 12.27
N PRO A 98 5.81 16.35 13.09
CA PRO A 98 5.96 17.74 12.65
C PRO A 98 6.91 17.90 11.44
N ALA A 99 7.98 17.12 11.37
CA ALA A 99 8.93 17.15 10.27
C ALA A 99 8.29 16.73 8.94
N ASP A 100 7.37 15.77 8.94
CA ASP A 100 6.65 15.34 7.76
C ASP A 100 5.63 16.39 7.30
N LEU A 101 4.92 17.02 8.25
CA LEU A 101 4.03 18.15 7.95
C LEU A 101 4.80 19.32 7.36
N ALA A 102 5.99 19.65 7.87
CA ALA A 102 6.83 20.72 7.32
C ALA A 102 7.27 20.46 5.87
N VAL A 103 7.46 19.18 5.49
CA VAL A 103 7.70 18.83 4.08
C VAL A 103 6.48 19.11 3.22
N LEU A 104 5.29 18.73 3.66
CA LEU A 104 4.03 19.00 2.95
C LEU A 104 3.78 20.50 2.81
N ASP A 105 3.92 21.24 3.90
CA ASP A 105 3.72 22.69 3.93
C ASP A 105 4.63 23.42 2.94
N ARG A 106 5.92 23.08 2.91
CA ARG A 106 6.86 23.68 1.98
C ARG A 106 6.41 23.49 0.53
N GLU A 107 6.06 22.26 0.13
CA GLU A 107 5.64 21.98 -1.23
C GLU A 107 4.25 22.60 -1.54
N LEU A 108 3.39 22.69 -0.55
CA LEU A 108 2.08 23.33 -0.66
C LEU A 108 2.22 24.84 -0.85
N HIS A 109 3.10 25.52 -0.10
CA HIS A 109 3.41 26.93 -0.29
C HIS A 109 3.90 27.22 -1.71
N GLU A 110 4.85 26.44 -2.24
CA GLU A 110 5.32 26.59 -3.60
C GLU A 110 4.19 26.38 -4.62
N ALA A 111 3.32 25.39 -4.38
CA ALA A 111 2.17 25.13 -5.24
C ALA A 111 1.19 26.32 -5.27
N PHE A 112 0.87 26.90 -4.10
CA PHE A 112 -0.05 28.04 -4.00
C PHE A 112 0.53 29.33 -4.55
N ARG A 113 1.83 29.57 -4.37
CA ARG A 113 2.52 30.75 -4.95
C ARG A 113 2.42 30.80 -6.47
N ALA A 114 2.34 29.63 -7.13
CA ALA A 114 2.25 29.51 -8.58
C ALA A 114 0.80 29.42 -9.09
N LEU A 115 -0.20 29.32 -8.19
CA LEU A 115 -1.62 29.28 -8.59
C LEU A 115 -2.17 30.67 -8.88
N HIS A 116 -3.00 30.75 -9.91
CA HIS A 116 -3.80 31.94 -10.20
C HIS A 116 -5.20 31.58 -10.73
N LEU A 117 -6.07 32.59 -10.73
CA LEU A 117 -7.37 32.47 -11.31
C LEU A 117 -7.26 32.48 -12.83
N SER A 118 -7.80 31.46 -13.46
CA SER A 118 -7.89 31.36 -14.92
C SER A 118 -9.36 31.26 -15.35
N PRO A 119 -9.74 31.88 -16.47
CA PRO A 119 -11.08 31.69 -17.05
C PRO A 119 -11.35 30.23 -17.39
N ALA A 120 -12.58 29.77 -17.12
CA ALA A 120 -13.06 28.45 -17.46
C ALA A 120 -14.42 28.56 -18.19
N ARG A 121 -14.93 27.47 -18.77
CA ARG A 121 -16.21 27.47 -19.49
C ARG A 121 -17.38 28.04 -18.68
N SER A 122 -17.37 27.84 -17.38
CA SER A 122 -18.38 28.34 -16.44
C SER A 122 -17.69 29.03 -15.26
N GLY A 123 -17.25 30.32 -15.46
CA GLY A 123 -16.62 31.09 -14.40
C GLY A 123 -15.10 31.01 -14.39
N PHE A 124 -14.51 30.77 -13.23
CA PHE A 124 -13.06 30.74 -13.02
C PHE A 124 -12.62 29.44 -12.35
N THR A 125 -11.37 29.08 -12.56
CA THR A 125 -10.70 27.97 -11.88
C THR A 125 -9.34 28.41 -11.36
N LEU A 126 -8.85 27.74 -10.34
CA LEU A 126 -7.45 27.83 -9.91
C LEU A 126 -6.59 26.92 -10.79
N ALA A 127 -5.65 27.49 -11.51
CA ALA A 127 -4.76 26.77 -12.41
C ALA A 127 -3.32 27.22 -12.24
N TRP A 128 -2.39 26.36 -12.57
CA TRP A 128 -0.99 26.74 -12.76
C TRP A 128 -0.79 27.26 -14.17
N PRO A 129 0.11 28.26 -14.38
CA PRO A 129 0.39 28.80 -15.70
C PRO A 129 1.02 27.71 -16.57
N LEU A 130 0.52 27.60 -17.78
CA LEU A 130 1.03 26.65 -18.78
C LEU A 130 1.45 27.36 -20.07
N ASP A 131 1.34 28.70 -20.13
CA ASP A 131 1.55 29.52 -21.34
C ASP A 131 3.01 29.44 -21.83
N ASP A 132 3.96 29.46 -20.89
CA ASP A 132 5.40 29.28 -21.16
C ASP A 132 5.84 27.81 -21.05
N GLY A 133 4.88 26.88 -20.99
CA GLY A 133 5.09 25.47 -20.72
C GLY A 133 4.95 25.09 -19.24
N PRO A 134 4.62 23.82 -18.95
CA PRO A 134 4.40 23.39 -17.59
C PRO A 134 5.71 23.44 -16.78
N PRO A 135 5.69 24.02 -15.56
CA PRO A 135 6.87 24.04 -14.71
C PRO A 135 7.28 22.63 -14.27
N LEU A 136 8.59 22.35 -14.20
CA LEU A 136 9.11 21.02 -13.83
C LEU A 136 8.57 20.52 -12.47
N ALA A 137 8.18 21.40 -11.56
CA ALA A 137 7.62 21.07 -10.25
C ALA A 137 6.13 20.74 -10.27
N LEU A 138 5.42 20.90 -11.39
CA LEU A 138 3.97 20.70 -11.49
C LEU A 138 3.48 19.34 -10.91
N PRO A 139 4.16 18.19 -11.14
CA PRO A 139 3.75 16.93 -10.53
C PRO A 139 3.77 16.94 -8.99
N LEU A 140 4.73 17.68 -8.39
CA LEU A 140 4.84 17.82 -6.93
C LEU A 140 3.73 18.70 -6.39
N TRP A 141 3.48 19.83 -7.04
CA TRP A 141 2.44 20.77 -6.63
C TRP A 141 1.06 20.12 -6.63
N ALA A 142 0.75 19.36 -7.68
CA ALA A 142 -0.50 18.61 -7.75
C ALA A 142 -0.62 17.58 -6.61
N ALA A 143 0.45 16.88 -6.29
CA ALA A 143 0.45 15.91 -5.20
C ALA A 143 0.35 16.56 -3.81
N ALA A 144 1.05 17.69 -3.57
CA ALA A 144 0.98 18.43 -2.31
C ALA A 144 -0.43 19.01 -2.08
N ARG A 145 -1.02 19.61 -3.11
CA ARG A 145 -2.40 20.10 -3.06
C ARG A 145 -3.38 18.96 -2.75
N SER A 146 -3.25 17.82 -3.44
CA SER A 146 -4.08 16.65 -3.18
C SER A 146 -3.92 16.11 -1.76
N ALA A 147 -2.71 16.19 -1.17
CA ALA A 147 -2.50 15.79 0.23
C ALA A 147 -3.24 16.73 1.19
N ALA A 148 -3.16 18.05 0.98
CA ALA A 148 -3.90 19.02 1.78
C ALA A 148 -5.41 18.82 1.66
N GLU A 149 -5.94 18.60 0.46
CA GLU A 149 -7.36 18.32 0.23
C GLU A 149 -7.83 17.08 1.01
N VAL A 150 -7.06 15.99 1.01
CA VAL A 150 -7.42 14.77 1.77
C VAL A 150 -7.31 15.00 3.27
N LEU A 151 -6.28 15.71 3.76
CA LEU A 151 -6.10 15.98 5.20
C LEU A 151 -7.21 16.86 5.78
N THR A 152 -7.79 17.76 4.98
CA THR A 152 -8.80 18.72 5.42
C THR A 152 -10.24 18.27 5.17
N SER A 153 -10.47 17.29 4.29
CA SER A 153 -11.83 16.89 3.88
C SER A 153 -12.18 15.42 4.08
N ALA A 154 -11.19 14.53 4.16
CA ALA A 154 -11.48 13.10 4.26
C ALA A 154 -11.73 12.66 5.71
N ASP A 155 -12.65 11.71 5.89
CA ASP A 155 -12.80 11.00 7.17
C ASP A 155 -11.55 10.12 7.42
N PRO A 156 -10.77 10.36 8.49
CA PRO A 156 -9.56 9.58 8.77
C PRO A 156 -9.82 8.06 8.89
N ARG A 157 -11.04 7.66 9.30
CA ARG A 157 -11.43 6.24 9.39
C ARG A 157 -11.47 5.54 8.04
N ARG A 158 -11.53 6.28 6.94
CA ARG A 158 -11.48 5.76 5.58
C ARG A 158 -10.06 5.59 5.04
N LEU A 159 -9.06 6.11 5.74
CA LEU A 159 -7.66 5.87 5.43
C LEU A 159 -7.27 4.46 5.90
N LYS A 160 -6.69 3.69 5.01
CA LYS A 160 -6.33 2.29 5.28
C LYS A 160 -4.97 1.94 4.69
N THR A 161 -4.26 1.05 5.39
CA THR A 161 -3.07 0.41 4.86
C THR A 161 -3.39 -1.00 4.38
N CYS A 162 -2.94 -1.37 3.19
CA CYS A 162 -3.15 -2.70 2.64
C CYS A 162 -2.51 -3.78 3.52
N PRO A 163 -3.27 -4.77 4.03
CA PRO A 163 -2.77 -5.78 4.96
C PRO A 163 -1.99 -6.91 4.29
N ALA A 164 -1.79 -6.89 2.97
CA ALA A 164 -0.97 -7.88 2.29
C ALA A 164 0.48 -7.82 2.78
N SER A 165 1.06 -8.95 3.14
CA SER A 165 2.33 -9.09 3.88
C SER A 165 3.49 -8.25 3.32
N ARG A 166 3.61 -8.15 2.00
CA ARG A 166 4.66 -7.37 1.34
C ARG A 166 4.21 -6.00 0.84
N CYS A 167 2.90 -5.69 0.78
CA CYS A 167 2.37 -4.54 0.07
C CYS A 167 2.63 -3.23 0.83
N GLY A 168 1.91 -2.97 1.92
CA GLY A 168 2.01 -1.73 2.70
C GLY A 168 1.50 -0.46 2.01
N TRP A 169 0.87 -0.54 0.84
CA TRP A 169 0.25 0.61 0.17
C TRP A 169 -0.88 1.19 1.01
N ILE A 170 -1.02 2.51 0.97
CA ILE A 170 -2.11 3.24 1.62
C ILE A 170 -3.19 3.59 0.60
N PHE A 171 -4.43 3.67 1.07
CA PHE A 171 -5.55 4.06 0.22
C PHE A 171 -6.67 4.70 1.05
N LEU A 172 -7.40 5.60 0.42
CA LEU A 172 -8.67 6.12 0.91
C LEU A 172 -9.80 5.20 0.43
N ASP A 173 -10.60 4.70 1.35
CA ASP A 173 -11.77 3.90 1.00
C ASP A 173 -12.93 4.79 0.58
N VAL A 174 -13.02 5.06 -0.71
CA VAL A 174 -14.09 5.87 -1.33
C VAL A 174 -15.36 5.06 -1.62
N THR A 175 -15.42 3.77 -1.22
CA THR A 175 -16.62 2.97 -1.42
C THR A 175 -17.74 3.42 -0.47
N ARG A 176 -18.98 3.27 -0.89
CA ARG A 176 -20.15 3.66 -0.08
C ARG A 176 -20.16 2.94 1.28
N SER A 177 -19.86 1.65 1.31
CA SER A 177 -19.87 0.82 2.51
C SER A 177 -18.65 1.04 3.43
N GLY A 178 -17.54 1.64 2.96
CA GLY A 178 -16.31 1.77 3.73
C GLY A 178 -15.65 0.44 4.10
N THR A 179 -15.94 -0.65 3.38
CA THR A 179 -15.48 -2.01 3.72
C THR A 179 -14.31 -2.51 2.87
N ARG A 180 -13.75 -1.65 2.01
CA ARG A 180 -12.57 -2.00 1.20
C ARG A 180 -11.39 -2.38 2.10
N ARG A 181 -10.84 -3.57 1.88
CA ARG A 181 -9.76 -4.16 2.67
C ARG A 181 -8.41 -4.12 1.96
N TRP A 182 -8.38 -4.19 0.64
CA TRP A 182 -7.17 -4.32 -0.17
C TRP A 182 -6.97 -3.08 -1.04
N CYS A 183 -5.72 -2.68 -1.27
CA CYS A 183 -5.41 -1.60 -2.22
C CYS A 183 -5.90 -1.90 -3.65
N ALA A 184 -5.91 -3.18 -4.05
CA ALA A 184 -6.54 -3.66 -5.27
C ALA A 184 -7.01 -5.10 -5.05
N MET A 185 -8.27 -5.40 -5.43
CA MET A 185 -8.81 -6.75 -5.26
C MET A 185 -8.16 -7.75 -6.21
N GLU A 186 -7.91 -7.34 -7.46
CA GLU A 186 -7.31 -8.13 -8.54
C GLU A 186 -5.86 -8.54 -8.21
N ALA A 187 -5.16 -7.74 -7.40
CA ALA A 187 -3.79 -7.98 -7.01
C ALA A 187 -3.67 -8.56 -5.59
N CYS A 188 -3.81 -7.72 -4.57
CA CYS A 188 -3.60 -8.11 -3.19
C CYS A 188 -4.70 -9.01 -2.63
N GLY A 189 -5.97 -8.76 -3.01
CA GLY A 189 -7.12 -9.59 -2.63
C GLY A 189 -7.01 -11.00 -3.19
N SER A 190 -6.75 -11.12 -4.50
CA SER A 190 -6.64 -12.42 -5.18
C SER A 190 -5.46 -13.24 -4.64
N ARG A 191 -4.30 -12.61 -4.40
CA ARG A 191 -3.16 -13.30 -3.74
C ARG A 191 -3.48 -13.78 -2.33
N ALA A 192 -4.22 -13.01 -1.55
CA ALA A 192 -4.63 -13.41 -0.22
C ALA A 192 -5.64 -14.58 -0.25
N LYS A 193 -6.56 -14.58 -1.24
CA LYS A 193 -7.51 -15.65 -1.48
C LYS A 193 -6.78 -16.95 -1.88
N ALA A 194 -5.84 -16.87 -2.81
CA ALA A 194 -5.03 -18.01 -3.24
C ALA A 194 -4.24 -18.62 -2.07
N ARG A 195 -3.52 -17.78 -1.27
CA ARG A 195 -2.80 -18.28 -0.09
C ARG A 195 -3.70 -19.03 0.89
N ARG A 196 -4.91 -18.53 1.18
CA ARG A 196 -5.87 -19.21 2.06
C ARG A 196 -6.33 -20.55 1.49
N TYR A 197 -6.55 -20.61 0.18
CA TYR A 197 -6.92 -21.84 -0.51
C TYR A 197 -5.83 -22.92 -0.36
N TYR A 198 -4.58 -22.60 -0.71
CA TYR A 198 -3.46 -23.54 -0.59
C TYR A 198 -3.14 -23.94 0.86
N ALA A 199 -3.31 -23.04 1.82
CA ALA A 199 -3.15 -23.38 3.24
C ALA A 199 -4.18 -24.42 3.71
N ARG A 200 -5.43 -24.30 3.27
CA ARG A 200 -6.48 -25.31 3.57
C ARG A 200 -6.17 -26.64 2.95
N GLN A 201 -5.71 -26.69 1.71
CA GLN A 201 -5.35 -27.94 1.02
C GLN A 201 -4.22 -28.67 1.76
N ARG A 202 -3.17 -27.94 2.17
CA ARG A 202 -2.06 -28.51 2.94
C ARG A 202 -2.49 -29.00 4.33
N GLY A 203 -3.34 -28.26 5.03
CA GLY A 203 -3.87 -28.65 6.33
C GLY A 203 -4.79 -29.88 6.25
N GLY A 204 -5.61 -29.99 5.20
CA GLY A 204 -6.46 -31.16 4.94
C GLY A 204 -5.65 -32.41 4.59
N ALA A 205 -4.56 -32.28 3.85
CA ALA A 205 -3.66 -33.39 3.52
C ALA A 205 -2.90 -33.93 4.75
N ALA A 206 -2.58 -33.09 5.72
CA ALA A 206 -1.96 -33.53 6.97
C ALA A 206 -2.92 -34.25 7.90
N ALA A 207 -4.24 -33.97 7.82
CA ALA A 207 -5.27 -34.67 8.62
C ALA A 207 -5.71 -36.03 8.06
N SER A 208 -5.39 -36.31 6.80
CA SER A 208 -5.77 -37.56 6.10
C SER A 208 -4.68 -38.63 6.04
N SER A 209 -3.56 -38.46 6.74
CA SER A 209 -2.56 -39.54 6.89
C SER A 209 -3.15 -40.67 7.78
N PRO A 210 -3.37 -41.89 7.28
CA PRO A 210 -3.88 -42.97 8.12
C PRO A 210 -2.85 -43.27 9.21
N ARG A 211 -3.28 -43.23 10.47
CA ARG A 211 -2.51 -43.80 11.58
C ARG A 211 -2.19 -45.25 11.23
N ARG A 212 -0.93 -45.49 10.89
CA ARG A 212 -0.44 -46.89 10.88
C ARG A 212 -0.59 -47.42 12.29
N THR A 213 -1.66 -48.21 12.49
CA THR A 213 -1.77 -49.07 13.67
C THR A 213 -0.60 -50.06 13.63
N ALA A 214 0.36 -49.84 14.49
CA ALA A 214 1.41 -50.81 14.74
C ALA A 214 0.74 -52.07 15.33
N ARG A 215 0.69 -53.10 14.53
CA ARG A 215 0.28 -54.46 14.96
C ARG A 215 1.38 -54.98 15.87
N ALA A 216 1.09 -55.13 17.15
CA ALA A 216 1.98 -55.77 18.10
C ALA A 216 2.18 -57.28 17.72
N PRO A 217 3.39 -57.85 17.83
CA PRO A 217 3.59 -59.28 17.60
C PRO A 217 3.01 -60.08 18.78
N GLY A 218 2.27 -61.11 18.42
CA GLY A 218 1.67 -62.04 19.38
C GLY A 218 2.72 -62.75 20.22
N SER A 219 2.51 -62.82 21.52
CA SER A 219 3.22 -63.68 22.44
C SER A 219 2.41 -64.93 22.65
N ALA A 220 3.09 -66.05 22.45
CA ALA A 220 2.64 -67.43 22.65
C ALA A 220 2.30 -67.74 24.12
N GLY A 221 1.40 -68.71 24.32
CA GLY A 221 0.84 -69.08 25.59
C GLY A 221 1.77 -69.81 26.52
N ALA A 222 1.37 -69.88 27.79
CA ALA A 222 1.76 -70.87 28.78
C ALA A 222 0.63 -71.07 29.80
N PRO A 223 0.54 -72.23 30.45
CA PRO A 223 -0.72 -72.82 30.94
C PRO A 223 -1.04 -72.51 32.42
N PRO A 224 -2.17 -73.06 32.98
CA PRO A 224 -2.76 -72.51 34.18
C PRO A 224 -2.27 -73.24 35.49
N SER A 225 -2.23 -72.48 36.59
CA SER A 225 -2.11 -73.10 37.95
C SER A 225 -3.06 -72.40 38.93
N ARG A 226 -3.95 -73.29 39.42
CA ARG A 226 -4.61 -73.46 40.71
C ARG A 226 -4.80 -72.30 41.71
N ARG A 227 -6.06 -72.16 42.05
CA ARG A 227 -6.75 -71.90 43.32
C ARG A 227 -5.92 -71.51 44.56
N ALA A 228 -6.36 -70.49 45.24
CA ALA A 228 -6.67 -70.54 46.69
C ALA A 228 -7.58 -69.33 47.07
N SER A 229 -8.48 -69.68 47.95
CA SER A 229 -9.64 -69.02 48.52
C SER A 229 -9.38 -67.84 49.47
N GLY A 230 -10.15 -66.82 49.46
CA GLY A 230 -10.83 -65.92 50.35
C GLY A 230 -10.27 -65.63 51.76
N PRO A 231 -10.95 -64.82 52.61
CA PRO A 231 -12.15 -64.00 52.46
C PRO A 231 -12.08 -62.58 53.08
N SER A 232 -13.20 -61.86 52.98
CA SER A 232 -13.80 -60.95 53.99
C SER A 232 -13.46 -59.47 53.98
N SER A 233 -14.46 -58.72 53.68
CA SER A 233 -14.77 -57.34 54.09
C SER A 233 -14.66 -57.06 55.60
N PRO A 234 -14.79 -55.83 56.21
CA PRO A 234 -15.85 -54.86 55.88
C PRO A 234 -15.57 -53.37 56.09
N ARG A 235 -16.39 -52.52 55.43
CA ARG A 235 -17.12 -51.34 55.94
C ARG A 235 -16.44 -50.19 56.73
N ARG A 236 -16.93 -48.99 56.30
CA ARG A 236 -17.29 -47.68 56.89
C ARG A 236 -16.31 -46.55 56.63
N ALA A 237 -16.77 -45.53 55.96
CA ALA A 237 -17.57 -44.36 56.33
C ALA A 237 -16.70 -43.24 57.00
N SER A 238 -16.54 -42.18 56.34
CA SER A 238 -17.05 -40.82 56.63
C SER A 238 -16.80 -39.92 55.41
#